data_f53fb8b22bc1652af7e8522b8d8a5968
#
_entry.id   f53fb8b22bc1652af7e8522b8d8a5968
#
_cell.length_a   1.000
_cell.length_b   1.000
_cell.length_c   1.000
_cell.angle_alpha   90.00
_cell.angle_beta   90.00
_cell.angle_gamma   90.00
#
_symmetry.space_group_name_H-M   'P 1'
#
loop_
_entity.id
_entity.type
_entity.pdbx_description
1 polymer ?
#
loop_
_entity_poly.entity_id
_entity_poly.type
_entity_poly.pdbx_seq_one_letter_code
_entity_poly.pdbx_strand_id
1 'polypeptide(L)'
;MADLDLGEKARAALPRCDRLPAVGTTEQVLGGMYVFEGATLGGQFIARHVEATLGLTGGRGYSFFCSYGVATGRMWQAFRATLSAYAPRLDGDSIVASACETFDRFHNWIVDGRGERLTCP
;
A
#
# COMPACT_ATOMS: atom_id res chain seq x y z
N MET A 1 -2.10 12.56 6.81
CA MET A 1 -0.96 12.96 7.69
C MET A 1 -1.25 14.22 8.49
N ALA A 2 -2.11 15.11 8.01
CA ALA A 2 -2.60 16.25 8.82
C ALA A 2 -3.38 15.79 10.08
N ASP A 3 -4.00 14.62 10.01
CA ASP A 3 -4.83 14.08 11.09
C ASP A 3 -4.07 13.69 12.37
N LEU A 4 -2.74 13.60 12.30
CA LEU A 4 -1.88 13.24 13.45
C LEU A 4 -1.21 14.46 14.09
N ASP A 5 -1.61 15.67 13.72
CA ASP A 5 -1.04 16.95 14.18
C ASP A 5 0.51 17.02 14.07
N LEU A 6 1.07 16.26 13.14
CA LEU A 6 2.50 16.31 12.85
C LEU A 6 2.83 17.60 12.09
N GLY A 7 3.62 18.45 12.69
CA GLY A 7 4.19 19.63 12.03
C GLY A 7 4.99 19.24 10.77
N GLU A 8 5.17 20.20 9.85
CA GLU A 8 5.87 19.96 8.57
C GLU A 8 7.30 19.40 8.79
N LYS A 9 8.03 19.91 9.77
CA LYS A 9 9.37 19.43 10.11
C LYS A 9 9.38 17.96 10.56
N ALA A 10 8.41 17.56 11.38
CA ALA A 10 8.28 16.19 11.84
C ALA A 10 7.90 15.24 10.69
N ARG A 11 7.02 15.69 9.77
CA ARG A 11 6.67 14.93 8.57
C ARG A 11 7.85 14.75 7.63
N ALA A 12 8.66 15.79 7.44
CA ALA A 12 9.87 15.73 6.61
C ALA A 12 10.93 14.78 7.16
N ALA A 13 10.96 14.60 8.49
CA ALA A 13 11.89 13.70 9.17
C ALA A 13 11.46 12.23 9.16
N LEU A 14 10.22 11.91 8.68
CA LEU A 14 9.79 10.51 8.57
C LEU A 14 10.63 9.77 7.53
N PRO A 15 11.05 8.54 7.83
CA PRO A 15 11.77 7.72 6.86
C PRO A 15 10.90 7.43 5.65
N ARG A 16 11.53 7.41 4.49
CA ARG A 16 10.88 7.10 3.21
C ARG A 16 11.57 5.93 2.56
N CYS A 17 10.79 5.09 1.89
CA CYS A 17 11.34 4.03 1.07
C CYS A 17 12.04 4.64 -0.15
N ASP A 18 13.33 4.40 -0.29
CA ASP A 18 14.16 4.85 -1.42
C ASP A 18 14.32 3.79 -2.51
N ARG A 19 14.09 2.52 -2.17
CA ARG A 19 14.16 1.38 -3.09
C ARG A 19 12.77 1.02 -3.61
N LEU A 20 12.25 1.86 -4.51
CA LEU A 20 10.95 1.65 -5.13
C LEU A 20 11.01 0.58 -6.24
N PRO A 21 9.91 -0.13 -6.53
CA PRO A 21 9.85 -1.03 -7.68
C PRO A 21 9.94 -0.25 -9.00
N ALA A 22 10.41 -0.93 -10.04
CA ALA A 22 10.47 -0.34 -11.37
C ALA A 22 9.05 -0.11 -11.95
N VAL A 23 8.87 1.00 -12.65
CA VAL A 23 7.59 1.40 -13.28
C VAL A 23 7.79 1.91 -14.73
N GLY A 24 8.80 1.39 -15.42
CA GLY A 24 9.18 1.81 -16.79
C GLY A 24 8.34 1.18 -17.89
N THR A 25 7.64 0.07 -17.63
CA THR A 25 6.78 -0.62 -18.60
C THR A 25 5.36 -0.81 -18.08
N THR A 26 4.43 -1.11 -18.98
CA THR A 26 3.04 -1.38 -18.62
C THR A 26 2.93 -2.58 -17.68
N GLU A 27 3.71 -3.64 -17.93
CA GLU A 27 3.77 -4.84 -17.10
C GLU A 27 4.22 -4.50 -15.67
N GLN A 28 5.26 -3.68 -15.55
CA GLN A 28 5.77 -3.24 -14.26
C GLN A 28 4.73 -2.42 -13.48
N VAL A 29 4.04 -1.51 -14.16
CA VAL A 29 2.97 -0.71 -13.54
C VAL A 29 1.82 -1.62 -13.08
N LEU A 30 1.37 -2.54 -13.93
CA LEU A 30 0.26 -3.45 -13.59
C LEU A 30 0.61 -4.39 -12.44
N GLY A 31 1.84 -4.92 -12.40
CA GLY A 31 2.32 -5.75 -11.29
C GLY A 31 2.38 -4.98 -9.97
N GLY A 32 2.92 -3.76 -9.97
CA GLY A 32 2.91 -2.88 -8.80
C GLY A 32 1.49 -2.52 -8.34
N MET A 33 0.62 -2.15 -9.27
CA MET A 33 -0.78 -1.84 -8.96
C MET A 33 -1.53 -3.03 -8.38
N TYR A 34 -1.24 -4.27 -8.83
CA TYR A 34 -1.83 -5.47 -8.24
C TYR A 34 -1.59 -5.54 -6.72
N VAL A 35 -0.39 -5.22 -6.29
CA VAL A 35 -0.02 -5.22 -4.87
C VAL A 35 -0.74 -4.09 -4.12
N PHE A 36 -0.70 -2.87 -4.63
CA PHE A 36 -1.30 -1.72 -3.95
C PHE A 36 -2.83 -1.77 -3.93
N GLU A 37 -3.47 -2.11 -5.03
CA GLU A 37 -4.92 -2.24 -5.10
C GLU A 37 -5.41 -3.44 -4.27
N GLY A 38 -4.67 -4.56 -4.28
CA GLY A 38 -4.96 -5.71 -3.44
C GLY A 38 -4.84 -5.42 -1.94
N ALA A 39 -3.86 -4.62 -1.55
CA ALA A 39 -3.65 -4.20 -0.16
C ALA A 39 -4.83 -3.38 0.40
N THR A 40 -5.60 -2.71 -0.45
CA THR A 40 -6.79 -1.96 -0.02
C THR A 40 -7.84 -2.84 0.64
N LEU A 41 -7.95 -4.11 0.23
CA LEU A 41 -8.86 -5.07 0.84
C LEU A 41 -8.46 -5.38 2.30
N GLY A 42 -7.17 -5.60 2.55
CA GLY A 42 -6.62 -5.83 3.89
C GLY A 42 -6.68 -4.59 4.77
N GLY A 43 -6.53 -3.41 4.18
CA GLY A 43 -6.58 -2.13 4.87
C GLY A 43 -7.84 -1.94 5.71
N GLN A 44 -8.99 -2.39 5.24
CA GLN A 44 -10.25 -2.30 5.99
C GLN A 44 -10.24 -3.06 7.32
N PHE A 45 -9.57 -4.22 7.37
CA PHE A 45 -9.40 -4.96 8.63
C PHE A 45 -8.47 -4.22 9.58
N ILE A 46 -7.39 -3.65 9.06
CA ILE A 46 -6.46 -2.84 9.84
C ILE A 46 -7.18 -1.60 10.39
N ALA A 47 -7.96 -0.90 9.56
CA ALA A 47 -8.74 0.26 9.98
C ALA A 47 -9.64 -0.05 11.17
N ARG A 48 -10.43 -1.13 11.09
CA ARG A 48 -11.30 -1.57 12.19
C ARG A 48 -10.52 -1.91 13.46
N HIS A 49 -9.37 -2.57 13.31
CA HIS A 49 -8.52 -2.91 14.45
C HIS A 49 -7.96 -1.65 15.12
N VAL A 50 -7.49 -0.70 14.34
CA VAL A 50 -6.96 0.58 14.83
C VAL A 50 -8.06 1.39 15.53
N GLU A 51 -9.26 1.46 14.96
CA GLU A 51 -10.43 2.09 15.60
C GLU A 51 -10.70 1.47 16.97
N ALA A 52 -10.83 0.14 17.02
CA ALA A 52 -11.15 -0.57 18.24
C ALA A 52 -10.05 -0.46 19.32
N THR A 53 -8.78 -0.49 18.90
CA THR A 53 -7.63 -0.55 19.82
C THR A 53 -7.23 0.84 20.33
N LEU A 54 -7.27 1.84 19.45
CA LEU A 54 -6.79 3.19 19.76
C LEU A 54 -7.93 4.19 20.03
N GLY A 55 -9.19 3.76 19.92
CA GLY A 55 -10.35 4.63 20.11
C GLY A 55 -10.47 5.76 19.10
N LEU A 56 -9.83 5.60 17.92
CA LEU A 56 -9.90 6.58 16.84
C LEU A 56 -11.22 6.46 16.08
N THR A 57 -11.71 7.56 15.55
CA THR A 57 -12.97 7.60 14.79
C THR A 57 -12.86 8.46 13.54
N GLY A 58 -13.73 8.21 12.55
CA GLY A 58 -13.87 9.05 11.38
C GLY A 58 -12.67 9.04 10.43
N GLY A 59 -11.84 8.02 10.45
CA GLY A 59 -10.66 7.92 9.58
C GLY A 59 -9.46 8.73 10.05
N ARG A 60 -9.56 9.47 11.14
CA ARG A 60 -8.47 10.33 11.64
C ARG A 60 -7.29 9.50 12.12
N GLY A 61 -6.11 9.74 11.53
CA GLY A 61 -4.87 9.04 11.84
C GLY A 61 -4.71 7.68 11.15
N TYR A 62 -5.76 7.15 10.52
CA TYR A 62 -5.73 5.87 9.80
C TYR A 62 -6.42 5.92 8.42
N SER A 63 -6.60 7.12 7.86
CA SER A 63 -7.25 7.36 6.57
C SER A 63 -6.64 6.54 5.42
N PHE A 64 -5.34 6.27 5.46
CA PHE A 64 -4.67 5.39 4.51
C PHE A 64 -5.31 4.00 4.43
N PHE A 65 -5.64 3.41 5.57
CA PHE A 65 -6.25 2.07 5.63
C PHE A 65 -7.73 2.05 5.25
N CYS A 66 -8.40 3.21 5.28
CA CYS A 66 -9.78 3.33 4.81
C CYS A 66 -9.90 3.18 3.29
N SER A 67 -8.81 3.37 2.55
CA SER A 67 -8.73 3.22 1.09
C SER A 67 -9.85 3.96 0.37
N TYR A 68 -10.67 3.25 -0.40
CA TYR A 68 -11.84 3.79 -1.11
C TYR A 68 -13.13 3.69 -0.28
N GLY A 69 -13.03 3.40 1.02
CA GLY A 69 -14.20 3.21 1.89
C GLY A 69 -15.12 2.10 1.39
N VAL A 70 -16.41 2.38 1.29
CA VAL A 70 -17.43 1.42 0.81
C VAL A 70 -17.22 0.98 -0.65
N ALA A 71 -16.45 1.74 -1.43
CA ALA A 71 -16.17 1.43 -2.83
C ALA A 71 -14.96 0.48 -3.01
N THR A 72 -14.24 0.11 -1.94
CA THR A 72 -13.00 -0.67 -2.03
C THR A 72 -13.17 -1.97 -2.82
N GLY A 73 -14.20 -2.76 -2.52
CA GLY A 73 -14.46 -4.01 -3.26
C GLY A 73 -14.73 -3.79 -4.74
N ARG A 74 -15.50 -2.75 -5.08
CA ARG A 74 -15.80 -2.39 -6.47
C ARG A 74 -14.55 -1.91 -7.21
N MET A 75 -13.69 -1.13 -6.56
CA MET A 75 -12.44 -0.66 -7.17
C MET A 75 -11.49 -1.82 -7.45
N TRP A 76 -11.36 -2.76 -6.53
CA TRP A 76 -10.60 -3.98 -6.75
C TRP A 76 -11.14 -4.81 -7.93
N GLN A 77 -12.46 -4.97 -8.02
CA GLN A 77 -13.09 -5.67 -9.15
C GLN A 77 -12.81 -4.98 -10.49
N ALA A 78 -12.91 -3.65 -10.52
CA ALA A 78 -12.62 -2.85 -11.71
C ALA A 78 -11.15 -3.02 -12.14
N PHE A 79 -10.21 -2.97 -11.20
CA PHE A 79 -8.80 -3.23 -11.48
C PHE A 79 -8.58 -4.64 -12.05
N ARG A 80 -9.15 -5.67 -11.43
CA ARG A 80 -9.04 -7.05 -11.92
C ARG A 80 -9.60 -7.22 -13.33
N ALA A 81 -10.72 -6.59 -13.63
CA ALA A 81 -11.32 -6.63 -14.96
C ALA A 81 -10.38 -5.97 -16.00
N THR A 82 -9.80 -4.82 -15.65
CA THR A 82 -8.82 -4.14 -16.50
C THR A 82 -7.59 -5.01 -16.72
N LEU A 83 -7.01 -5.56 -15.66
CA LEU A 83 -5.85 -6.45 -15.75
C LEU A 83 -6.13 -7.64 -16.66
N SER A 84 -7.28 -8.30 -16.50
CA SER A 84 -7.69 -9.46 -17.32
C SER A 84 -7.89 -9.08 -18.79
N ALA A 85 -8.36 -7.88 -19.08
CA ALA A 85 -8.57 -7.40 -20.44
C ALA A 85 -7.25 -7.10 -21.18
N TYR A 86 -6.26 -6.62 -20.47
CA TYR A 86 -4.97 -6.23 -21.04
C TYR A 86 -3.91 -7.33 -21.01
N ALA A 87 -3.91 -8.20 -19.99
CA ALA A 87 -2.92 -9.25 -19.80
C ALA A 87 -2.66 -10.13 -21.03
N PRO A 88 -3.65 -10.51 -21.87
CA PRO A 88 -3.40 -11.32 -23.07
C PRO A 88 -2.53 -10.65 -24.12
N ARG A 89 -2.33 -9.33 -24.03
CA ARG A 89 -1.53 -8.52 -24.97
C ARG A 89 -0.14 -8.18 -24.40
N LEU A 90 0.14 -8.63 -23.19
CA LEU A 90 1.32 -8.28 -22.41
C LEU A 90 2.06 -9.56 -21.99
N ASP A 91 3.27 -9.40 -21.53
CA ASP A 91 4.04 -10.49 -20.93
C ASP A 91 3.57 -10.74 -19.49
N GLY A 92 2.78 -11.80 -19.29
CA GLY A 92 2.23 -12.17 -17.99
C GLY A 92 3.32 -12.49 -16.95
N ASP A 93 4.43 -13.10 -17.37
CA ASP A 93 5.53 -13.42 -16.47
C ASP A 93 6.20 -12.13 -15.94
N SER A 94 6.34 -11.13 -16.78
CA SER A 94 6.83 -9.80 -16.38
C SER A 94 5.88 -9.09 -15.41
N ILE A 95 4.57 -9.24 -15.56
CA ILE A 95 3.58 -8.69 -14.61
C ILE A 95 3.75 -9.37 -13.24
N VAL A 96 3.84 -10.70 -13.22
CA VAL A 96 4.02 -11.48 -11.98
C VAL A 96 5.35 -11.13 -11.32
N ALA A 97 6.44 -11.08 -12.08
CA ALA A 97 7.77 -10.70 -11.56
C ALA A 97 7.74 -9.31 -10.90
N SER A 98 7.07 -8.35 -11.52
CA SER A 98 6.93 -7.00 -10.96
C SER A 98 6.09 -6.96 -9.68
N ALA A 99 5.02 -7.76 -9.61
CA ALA A 99 4.25 -7.91 -8.37
C ALA A 99 5.11 -8.49 -7.25
N CYS A 100 5.88 -9.55 -7.52
CA CYS A 100 6.81 -10.14 -6.56
C CYS A 100 7.87 -9.13 -6.10
N GLU A 101 8.50 -8.40 -7.03
CA GLU A 101 9.45 -7.34 -6.69
C GLU A 101 8.82 -6.29 -5.77
N THR A 102 7.60 -5.88 -6.06
CA THR A 102 6.88 -4.88 -5.23
C THR A 102 6.65 -5.40 -3.82
N PHE A 103 6.23 -6.65 -3.64
CA PHE A 103 6.09 -7.28 -2.34
C PHE A 103 7.43 -7.37 -1.59
N ASP A 104 8.50 -7.78 -2.27
CA ASP A 104 9.83 -7.90 -1.66
C ASP A 104 10.36 -6.54 -1.20
N ARG A 105 10.20 -5.50 -2.02
CA ARG A 105 10.58 -4.12 -1.65
C ARG A 105 9.84 -3.64 -0.42
N PHE A 106 8.53 -3.87 -0.38
CA PHE A 106 7.69 -3.50 0.74
C PHE A 106 8.03 -4.30 2.01
N HIS A 107 8.21 -5.62 1.87
CA HIS A 107 8.61 -6.48 2.98
C HIS A 107 9.95 -6.05 3.56
N ASN A 108 10.98 -5.88 2.73
CA ASN A 108 12.31 -5.49 3.16
C ASN A 108 12.29 -4.13 3.85
N TRP A 109 11.52 -3.17 3.32
CA TRP A 109 11.36 -1.87 3.97
C TRP A 109 10.79 -1.97 5.39
N ILE A 110 9.77 -2.80 5.58
CA ILE A 110 9.16 -3.01 6.91
C ILE A 110 10.15 -3.70 7.86
N VAL A 111 10.85 -4.73 7.38
CA VAL A 111 11.80 -5.50 8.20
C VAL A 111 13.01 -4.67 8.57
N ASP A 112 13.63 -3.99 7.61
CA ASP A 112 14.79 -3.13 7.82
C ASP A 112 14.44 -1.96 8.76
N GLY A 113 13.26 -1.37 8.58
CA GLY A 113 12.77 -0.29 9.43
C GLY A 113 12.45 -0.71 10.87
N ARG A 114 12.17 -1.99 11.12
CA ARG A 114 11.98 -2.53 12.48
C ARG A 114 13.30 -2.69 13.24
N GLY A 115 14.43 -2.86 12.54
CA GLY A 115 15.74 -3.05 13.17
C GLY A 115 16.25 -1.79 13.88
N GLU A 116 15.80 -0.61 13.49
CA GLU A 116 16.34 0.65 13.99
C GLU A 116 15.44 1.41 14.99
N ARG A 117 14.17 0.99 15.23
CA ARG A 117 13.22 1.88 15.92
C ARG A 117 12.15 1.29 16.80
N LEU A 118 12.31 0.15 17.38
CA LEU A 118 11.48 -0.28 18.50
C LEU A 118 12.27 -0.28 19.81
N THR A 119 12.92 0.83 20.12
CA THR A 119 13.06 1.22 21.52
C THR A 119 11.84 2.08 21.85
N CYS A 120 10.74 1.42 22.16
CA CYS A 120 9.69 2.06 22.96
C CYS A 120 10.30 2.41 24.31
N PRO A 121 10.17 3.66 24.77
CA PRO A 121 10.56 4.00 26.14
C PRO A 121 9.69 3.26 27.15
#